data_77ac533c3dc70092fdc21292a722edf3
#
_entry.id   77ac533c3dc70092fdc21292a722edf3
#
_cell.length_a   1.000
_cell.length_b   1.000
_cell.length_c   1.000
_cell.angle_alpha   90.00
_cell.angle_beta   90.00
_cell.angle_gamma   90.00
#
_symmetry.space_group_name_H-M   'P 1'
#
loop_
_entity.id
_entity.type
_entity.pdbx_description
1 polymer ?
#
loop_
_entity_poly.entity_id
_entity_poly.type
_entity_poly.pdbx_seq_one_letter_code
_entity_poly.pdbx_strand_id
1 'polypeptide(L)'
;MRGISGFGLTSLALSAGLANAIDLDVNNRDSVLKASKIVVDNILSVYNNYTESPGGIPGLLPQPYYWYNAGNMFNSLIKYWALSGDQSIVPTLQSALVFQLGPDFNYMPPNQSKSLGNDDQAAWALAAMRAAEYDLPVPNDLLSNNITWASIADTVFKEQVARWDTESCGG
;
A
#
# COMPACT_ATOMS: atom_id res chain seq x y z
N MET A 1 35.61 2.11 66.15
CA MET A 1 35.07 1.03 65.32
C MET A 1 34.16 1.64 64.29
N ARG A 2 34.58 1.73 63.04
CA ARG A 2 33.80 2.28 61.94
C ARG A 2 33.30 1.12 61.06
N GLY A 3 31.96 0.96 60.96
CA GLY A 3 31.34 -0.04 60.15
C GLY A 3 31.42 0.30 58.66
N ILE A 4 31.83 -0.65 57.85
CA ILE A 4 31.89 -0.55 56.41
C ILE A 4 30.52 -0.96 55.86
N SER A 5 29.81 -0.01 55.24
CA SER A 5 28.54 -0.27 54.55
C SER A 5 28.84 -0.95 53.22
N GLY A 6 28.30 -2.17 53.05
CA GLY A 6 28.38 -2.89 51.79
C GLY A 6 27.51 -2.26 50.72
N PHE A 7 28.10 -1.94 49.57
CA PHE A 7 27.38 -1.55 48.36
C PHE A 7 26.82 -2.82 47.70
N GLY A 8 25.51 -2.97 47.70
CA GLY A 8 24.85 -4.01 46.95
C GLY A 8 24.89 -3.69 45.46
N LEU A 9 25.55 -4.54 44.65
CA LEU A 9 25.50 -4.53 43.20
C LEU A 9 24.13 -5.07 42.78
N THR A 10 23.25 -4.17 42.36
CA THR A 10 22.00 -4.53 41.66
C THR A 10 22.36 -4.88 40.21
N SER A 11 22.35 -6.17 39.88
CA SER A 11 22.46 -6.66 38.50
C SER A 11 21.22 -6.25 37.72
N LEU A 12 21.34 -5.29 36.80
CA LEU A 12 20.34 -5.06 35.78
C LEU A 12 20.39 -6.21 34.78
N ALA A 13 19.43 -7.14 34.87
CA ALA A 13 19.21 -8.11 33.81
C ALA A 13 18.59 -7.37 32.62
N LEU A 14 19.39 -7.09 31.58
CA LEU A 14 18.88 -6.74 30.26
C LEU A 14 18.17 -7.97 29.73
N SER A 15 16.82 -7.95 29.74
CA SER A 15 16.04 -8.86 28.93
C SER A 15 16.22 -8.45 27.45
N ALA A 16 17.17 -9.09 26.76
CA ALA A 16 17.23 -9.06 25.31
C ALA A 16 15.95 -9.75 24.82
N GLY A 17 14.94 -8.97 24.45
CA GLY A 17 13.80 -9.49 23.72
C GLY A 17 14.32 -10.14 22.44
N LEU A 18 14.12 -11.44 22.30
CA LEU A 18 14.42 -12.14 21.05
C LEU A 18 13.55 -11.52 19.96
N ALA A 19 14.14 -10.66 19.13
CA ALA A 19 13.53 -10.25 17.88
C ALA A 19 13.44 -11.52 17.02
N ASN A 20 12.23 -12.07 16.85
CA ASN A 20 12.01 -13.15 15.91
C ASN A 20 12.18 -12.56 14.49
N ALA A 21 13.37 -12.75 13.92
CA ALA A 21 13.61 -12.44 12.52
C ALA A 21 12.78 -13.40 11.65
N ILE A 22 12.28 -12.89 10.52
CA ILE A 22 11.60 -13.72 9.53
C ILE A 22 12.66 -14.66 8.94
N ASP A 23 12.42 -15.97 9.04
CA ASP A 23 13.28 -16.99 8.39
C ASP A 23 13.05 -16.93 6.87
N LEU A 24 14.11 -16.63 6.12
CA LEU A 24 14.03 -16.39 4.67
C LEU A 24 15.19 -17.08 3.94
N ASP A 25 14.87 -18.11 3.16
CA ASP A 25 15.73 -18.63 2.09
C ASP A 25 15.28 -18.03 0.75
N VAL A 26 16.09 -17.11 0.20
CA VAL A 26 15.80 -16.41 -1.06
C VAL A 26 15.80 -17.33 -2.30
N ASN A 27 16.41 -18.52 -2.21
CA ASN A 27 16.46 -19.51 -3.27
C ASN A 27 15.30 -20.50 -3.21
N ASN A 28 14.50 -20.44 -2.16
CA ASN A 28 13.32 -21.30 -1.97
C ASN A 28 12.05 -20.47 -2.11
N ARG A 29 11.27 -20.75 -3.18
CA ARG A 29 10.02 -20.02 -3.48
C ARG A 29 9.02 -20.07 -2.31
N ASP A 30 8.88 -21.22 -1.66
CA ASP A 30 7.91 -21.36 -0.57
C ASP A 30 8.34 -20.58 0.68
N SER A 31 9.63 -20.51 0.96
CA SER A 31 10.18 -19.66 2.01
C SER A 31 9.91 -18.17 1.72
N VAL A 32 10.13 -17.74 0.47
CA VAL A 32 9.84 -16.36 0.06
C VAL A 32 8.35 -16.03 0.20
N LEU A 33 7.45 -16.92 -0.26
CA LEU A 33 6.01 -16.72 -0.14
C LEU A 33 5.55 -16.68 1.33
N LYS A 34 6.08 -17.55 2.18
CA LYS A 34 5.79 -17.56 3.62
C LYS A 34 6.24 -16.25 4.29
N ALA A 35 7.45 -15.79 4.01
CA ALA A 35 7.96 -14.53 4.51
C ALA A 35 7.12 -13.34 4.02
N SER A 36 6.76 -13.33 2.72
CA SER A 36 5.90 -12.31 2.13
C SER A 36 4.51 -12.28 2.78
N LYS A 37 3.93 -13.45 3.07
CA LYS A 37 2.64 -13.52 3.76
C LYS A 37 2.69 -12.87 5.15
N ILE A 38 3.74 -13.11 5.93
CA ILE A 38 3.90 -12.49 7.24
C ILE A 38 3.91 -10.96 7.12
N VAL A 39 4.63 -10.42 6.15
CA VAL A 39 4.67 -8.97 5.89
C VAL A 39 3.30 -8.44 5.47
N VAL A 40 2.63 -9.13 4.55
CA VAL A 40 1.30 -8.75 4.05
C VAL A 40 0.25 -8.79 5.16
N ASP A 41 0.24 -9.85 6.00
CA ASP A 41 -0.70 -9.96 7.12
C ASP A 41 -0.53 -8.79 8.12
N ASN A 42 0.71 -8.38 8.39
CA ASN A 42 0.99 -7.23 9.25
C ASN A 42 0.53 -5.91 8.62
N ILE A 43 0.80 -5.70 7.34
CA ILE A 43 0.36 -4.50 6.60
C ILE A 43 -1.18 -4.43 6.59
N LEU A 44 -1.84 -5.53 6.25
CA LEU A 44 -3.30 -5.61 6.21
C LEU A 44 -3.92 -5.45 7.60
N SER A 45 -3.28 -5.92 8.66
CA SER A 45 -3.74 -5.67 10.03
C SER A 45 -3.77 -4.18 10.34
N VAL A 46 -2.73 -3.43 10.00
CA VAL A 46 -2.70 -1.96 10.19
C VAL A 46 -3.78 -1.28 9.35
N TYR A 47 -3.90 -1.67 8.08
CA TYR A 47 -4.89 -1.13 7.16
C TYR A 47 -6.32 -1.40 7.62
N ASN A 48 -6.66 -2.64 7.95
CA ASN A 48 -8.00 -3.03 8.37
C ASN A 48 -8.38 -2.36 9.71
N ASN A 49 -7.49 -2.32 10.69
CA ASN A 49 -7.73 -1.62 11.95
C ASN A 49 -8.08 -0.15 11.73
N TYR A 50 -7.47 0.49 10.74
CA TYR A 50 -7.80 1.87 10.37
C TYR A 50 -9.14 1.96 9.64
N THR A 51 -9.35 1.15 8.60
CA THR A 51 -10.56 1.25 7.74
C THR A 51 -11.83 0.82 8.45
N GLU A 52 -11.75 -0.09 9.43
CA GLU A 52 -12.86 -0.55 10.26
C GLU A 52 -13.15 0.39 11.44
N SER A 53 -12.25 1.35 11.71
CA SER A 53 -12.48 2.35 12.76
C SER A 53 -13.48 3.43 12.33
N PRO A 54 -14.13 4.14 13.27
CA PRO A 54 -14.99 5.26 12.93
C PRO A 54 -14.26 6.33 12.10
N GLY A 55 -14.74 6.59 10.88
CA GLY A 55 -14.12 7.53 9.94
C GLY A 55 -13.01 6.93 9.07
N GLY A 56 -12.80 5.63 9.13
CA GLY A 56 -11.89 4.91 8.23
C GLY A 56 -12.35 5.01 6.77
N ILE A 57 -11.40 5.17 5.86
CA ILE A 57 -11.66 5.38 4.43
C ILE A 57 -10.92 4.30 3.63
N PRO A 58 -11.62 3.53 2.77
CA PRO A 58 -10.96 2.53 1.92
C PRO A 58 -9.86 3.15 1.06
N GLY A 59 -8.71 2.50 1.03
CA GLY A 59 -7.56 2.97 0.28
C GLY A 59 -6.69 3.99 1.01
N LEU A 60 -7.01 4.42 2.23
CA LEU A 60 -6.14 5.26 3.04
C LEU A 60 -5.44 4.45 4.14
N LEU A 61 -4.31 4.98 4.59
CA LEU A 61 -3.57 4.52 5.75
C LEU A 61 -3.72 5.52 6.91
N PRO A 62 -3.53 5.09 8.17
CA PRO A 62 -3.50 6.02 9.30
C PRO A 62 -2.33 6.99 9.19
N GLN A 63 -2.42 8.13 9.88
CA GLN A 63 -1.25 9.01 10.04
C GLN A 63 -0.06 8.24 10.65
N PRO A 64 1.20 8.51 10.24
CA PRO A 64 1.64 9.66 9.43
C PRO A 64 1.73 9.40 7.92
N TYR A 65 1.11 8.35 7.41
CA TYR A 65 1.21 7.98 5.99
C TYR A 65 0.42 8.92 5.09
N TYR A 66 1.01 9.27 3.96
CA TYR A 66 0.39 10.08 2.92
C TYR A 66 -0.42 9.22 1.94
N TRP A 67 -1.25 9.87 1.15
CA TRP A 67 -2.14 9.23 0.18
C TRP A 67 -1.39 8.33 -0.83
N TYR A 68 -0.28 8.81 -1.39
CA TYR A 68 0.55 8.04 -2.33
C TYR A 68 1.19 6.79 -1.70
N ASN A 69 1.47 6.80 -0.39
CA ASN A 69 2.01 5.62 0.29
C ASN A 69 1.03 4.44 0.22
N ALA A 70 -0.28 4.73 0.31
CA ALA A 70 -1.29 3.71 0.15
C ALA A 70 -1.30 3.18 -1.31
N GLY A 71 -1.19 4.04 -2.33
CA GLY A 71 -1.05 3.62 -3.72
C GLY A 71 0.12 2.64 -3.93
N ASN A 72 1.30 2.96 -3.39
CA ASN A 72 2.48 2.10 -3.45
C ASN A 72 2.28 0.78 -2.67
N MET A 73 1.60 0.82 -1.53
CA MET A 73 1.24 -0.37 -0.78
C MET A 73 0.35 -1.29 -1.61
N PHE A 74 -0.74 -0.77 -2.19
CA PHE A 74 -1.65 -1.57 -3.01
C PHE A 74 -0.99 -2.11 -4.27
N ASN A 75 -0.10 -1.34 -4.91
CA ASN A 75 0.73 -1.82 -6.00
C ASN A 75 1.56 -3.07 -5.60
N SER A 76 2.12 -3.07 -4.38
CA SER A 76 2.88 -4.21 -3.85
C SER A 76 1.99 -5.39 -3.47
N LEU A 77 0.81 -5.13 -2.89
CA LEU A 77 -0.17 -6.16 -2.54
C LEU A 77 -0.75 -6.87 -3.77
N ILE A 78 -0.97 -6.15 -4.88
CA ILE A 78 -1.39 -6.75 -6.16
C ILE A 78 -0.32 -7.73 -6.66
N LYS A 79 0.96 -7.34 -6.58
CA LYS A 79 2.06 -8.25 -6.96
C LYS A 79 2.11 -9.48 -6.06
N TYR A 80 1.93 -9.31 -4.75
CA TYR A 80 1.85 -10.45 -3.82
C TYR A 80 0.69 -11.38 -4.19
N TRP A 81 -0.53 -10.84 -4.40
CA TRP A 81 -1.69 -11.62 -4.83
C TRP A 81 -1.39 -12.44 -6.09
N ALA A 82 -0.85 -11.81 -7.12
CA ALA A 82 -0.55 -12.46 -8.39
C ALA A 82 0.47 -13.61 -8.25
N LEU A 83 1.48 -13.45 -7.40
CA LEU A 83 2.54 -14.43 -7.21
C LEU A 83 2.19 -15.55 -6.21
N SER A 84 1.37 -15.25 -5.22
CA SER A 84 0.94 -16.18 -4.16
C SER A 84 -0.32 -16.95 -4.52
N GLY A 85 -1.21 -16.35 -5.32
CA GLY A 85 -2.56 -16.85 -5.58
C GLY A 85 -3.55 -16.62 -4.43
N ASP A 86 -3.21 -15.78 -3.44
CA ASP A 86 -4.04 -15.52 -2.26
C ASP A 86 -5.29 -14.69 -2.62
N GLN A 87 -6.41 -15.38 -2.86
CA GLN A 87 -7.68 -14.74 -3.24
C GLN A 87 -8.34 -13.97 -2.09
N SER A 88 -7.91 -14.18 -0.84
CA SER A 88 -8.54 -13.56 0.33
C SER A 88 -8.42 -12.03 0.35
N ILE A 89 -7.40 -11.48 -0.31
CA ILE A 89 -7.14 -10.02 -0.34
C ILE A 89 -7.81 -9.30 -1.51
N VAL A 90 -8.37 -10.03 -2.49
CA VAL A 90 -8.97 -9.43 -3.71
C VAL A 90 -10.05 -8.39 -3.38
N PRO A 91 -11.01 -8.64 -2.45
CA PRO A 91 -12.01 -7.63 -2.13
C PRO A 91 -11.40 -6.34 -1.56
N THR A 92 -10.34 -6.45 -0.76
CA THR A 92 -9.63 -5.30 -0.20
C THR A 92 -8.92 -4.50 -1.29
N LEU A 93 -8.25 -5.18 -2.24
CA LEU A 93 -7.60 -4.54 -3.38
C LEU A 93 -8.61 -3.76 -4.23
N GLN A 94 -9.72 -4.42 -4.61
CA GLN A 94 -10.77 -3.80 -5.42
C GLN A 94 -11.40 -2.60 -4.71
N SER A 95 -11.79 -2.76 -3.45
CA SER A 95 -12.41 -1.69 -2.66
C SER A 95 -11.52 -0.46 -2.58
N ALA A 96 -10.23 -0.64 -2.27
CA ALA A 96 -9.29 0.46 -2.15
C ALA A 96 -9.05 1.18 -3.48
N LEU A 97 -8.78 0.42 -4.55
CA LEU A 97 -8.52 0.98 -5.87
C LEU A 97 -9.73 1.77 -6.40
N VAL A 98 -10.93 1.22 -6.25
CA VAL A 98 -12.17 1.87 -6.74
C VAL A 98 -12.50 3.12 -5.92
N PHE A 99 -12.37 3.05 -4.59
CA PHE A 99 -12.75 4.17 -3.73
C PHE A 99 -11.90 5.43 -4.00
N GLN A 100 -10.64 5.25 -4.38
CA GLN A 100 -9.71 6.35 -4.61
C GLN A 100 -9.70 6.89 -6.05
N LEU A 101 -10.54 6.34 -6.95
CA LEU A 101 -10.55 6.74 -8.37
C LEU A 101 -10.90 8.21 -8.61
N GLY A 102 -11.79 8.77 -7.80
CA GLY A 102 -12.39 10.07 -8.12
C GLY A 102 -13.46 9.99 -9.23
N PRO A 103 -14.17 11.11 -9.51
CA PRO A 103 -15.33 11.12 -10.39
C PRO A 103 -14.99 10.80 -11.86
N ASP A 104 -13.78 11.12 -12.31
CA ASP A 104 -13.34 10.96 -13.70
C ASP A 104 -12.48 9.71 -13.90
N PHE A 105 -12.46 8.78 -12.95
CA PHE A 105 -11.67 7.55 -12.97
C PHE A 105 -10.16 7.78 -13.21
N ASN A 106 -9.62 8.85 -12.63
CA ASN A 106 -8.27 9.34 -12.91
C ASN A 106 -7.38 9.48 -11.67
N TYR A 107 -7.80 8.95 -10.52
CA TYR A 107 -7.09 9.14 -9.25
C TYR A 107 -6.87 10.62 -8.87
N MET A 108 -7.93 11.42 -9.08
CA MET A 108 -8.02 12.79 -8.61
C MET A 108 -9.24 12.97 -7.67
N PRO A 109 -9.31 12.24 -6.54
CA PRO A 109 -10.46 12.35 -5.65
C PRO A 109 -10.53 13.77 -5.05
N PRO A 110 -11.72 14.39 -4.93
CA PRO A 110 -11.89 15.79 -4.56
C PRO A 110 -11.25 16.18 -3.22
N ASN A 111 -11.14 15.23 -2.29
CA ASN A 111 -10.53 15.45 -0.97
C ASN A 111 -9.00 15.46 -0.99
N GLN A 112 -8.37 15.03 -2.08
CA GLN A 112 -6.92 15.00 -2.27
C GLN A 112 -6.45 15.98 -3.35
N SER A 113 -7.28 16.31 -4.34
CA SER A 113 -6.91 17.02 -5.57
C SER A 113 -6.22 18.37 -5.37
N LYS A 114 -6.42 19.04 -4.23
CA LYS A 114 -5.78 20.35 -3.95
C LYS A 114 -4.30 20.26 -3.57
N SER A 115 -3.84 19.10 -3.13
CA SER A 115 -2.47 18.87 -2.65
C SER A 115 -1.71 17.80 -3.45
N LEU A 116 -2.34 17.25 -4.48
CA LEU A 116 -1.81 16.17 -5.30
C LEU A 116 -0.76 16.66 -6.29
N GLY A 117 0.41 16.01 -6.26
CA GLY A 117 1.40 16.07 -7.34
C GLY A 117 1.14 15.02 -8.42
N ASN A 118 1.84 15.12 -9.54
CA ASN A 118 1.81 14.12 -10.61
C ASN A 118 2.32 12.76 -10.11
N ASP A 119 3.31 12.76 -9.24
CA ASP A 119 3.89 11.59 -8.61
C ASP A 119 2.91 10.88 -7.66
N ASP A 120 2.13 11.63 -6.89
CA ASP A 120 1.07 11.08 -6.02
C ASP A 120 0.01 10.36 -6.86
N GLN A 121 -0.47 11.00 -7.93
CA GLN A 121 -1.44 10.42 -8.86
C GLN A 121 -0.86 9.19 -9.59
N ALA A 122 0.42 9.26 -10.00
CA ALA A 122 1.11 8.16 -10.67
C ALA A 122 1.24 6.92 -9.77
N ALA A 123 1.44 7.07 -8.45
CA ALA A 123 1.53 5.94 -7.54
C ALA A 123 0.27 5.04 -7.59
N TRP A 124 -0.92 5.64 -7.66
CA TRP A 124 -2.17 4.93 -7.81
C TRP A 124 -2.40 4.40 -9.23
N ALA A 125 -2.04 5.18 -10.25
CA ALA A 125 -2.12 4.73 -11.65
C ALA A 125 -1.24 3.52 -11.91
N LEU A 126 -0.04 3.46 -11.31
CA LEU A 126 0.83 2.29 -11.38
C LEU A 126 0.25 1.07 -10.67
N ALA A 127 -0.55 1.26 -9.60
CA ALA A 127 -1.28 0.16 -8.99
C ALA A 127 -2.39 -0.36 -9.93
N ALA A 128 -3.15 0.52 -10.60
CA ALA A 128 -4.12 0.12 -11.61
C ALA A 128 -3.49 -0.57 -12.83
N MET A 129 -2.35 -0.05 -13.31
CA MET A 129 -1.60 -0.68 -14.40
C MET A 129 -1.15 -2.09 -14.01
N ARG A 130 -0.64 -2.28 -12.79
CA ARG A 130 -0.28 -3.61 -12.28
C ARG A 130 -1.49 -4.53 -12.14
N ALA A 131 -2.64 -3.99 -11.72
CA ALA A 131 -3.89 -4.75 -11.67
C ALA A 131 -4.30 -5.24 -13.07
N ALA A 132 -4.08 -4.43 -14.11
CA ALA A 132 -4.28 -4.83 -15.49
C ALA A 132 -3.27 -5.88 -15.96
N GLU A 133 -1.99 -5.72 -15.63
CA GLU A 133 -0.92 -6.65 -16.03
C GLU A 133 -1.11 -8.07 -15.48
N TYR A 134 -1.70 -8.19 -14.30
CA TYR A 134 -1.93 -9.48 -13.63
C TYR A 134 -3.39 -9.94 -13.67
N ASP A 135 -4.23 -9.31 -14.48
CA ASP A 135 -5.64 -9.67 -14.66
C ASP A 135 -6.41 -9.69 -13.32
N LEU A 136 -6.17 -8.69 -12.43
CA LEU A 136 -6.99 -8.53 -11.24
C LEU A 136 -8.46 -8.35 -11.66
N PRO A 137 -9.40 -9.16 -11.15
CA PRO A 137 -10.81 -9.04 -11.55
C PRO A 137 -11.31 -7.59 -11.40
N VAL A 138 -11.94 -7.09 -12.46
CA VAL A 138 -12.55 -5.75 -12.46
C VAL A 138 -13.93 -5.85 -11.82
N PRO A 139 -14.27 -4.98 -10.85
CA PRO A 139 -15.62 -4.94 -10.28
C PRO A 139 -16.70 -4.67 -11.33
N ASN A 140 -17.87 -5.30 -11.15
CA ASN A 140 -18.98 -5.21 -12.11
C ASN A 140 -19.45 -3.76 -12.37
N ASP A 141 -19.40 -2.90 -11.36
CA ASP A 141 -19.79 -1.50 -11.50
C ASP A 141 -18.87 -0.73 -12.47
N LEU A 142 -17.59 -1.06 -12.52
CA LEU A 142 -16.67 -0.51 -13.51
C LEU A 142 -16.90 -1.12 -14.88
N LEU A 143 -17.06 -2.45 -14.96
CA LEU A 143 -17.31 -3.16 -16.21
C LEU A 143 -18.59 -2.69 -16.91
N SER A 144 -19.66 -2.42 -16.17
CA SER A 144 -20.93 -1.90 -16.73
C SER A 144 -20.78 -0.51 -17.37
N ASN A 145 -19.73 0.22 -17.00
CA ASN A 145 -19.35 1.52 -17.58
C ASN A 145 -18.19 1.42 -18.59
N ASN A 146 -17.81 0.22 -19.01
CA ASN A 146 -16.66 -0.06 -19.88
C ASN A 146 -15.31 0.43 -19.30
N ILE A 147 -15.19 0.53 -17.98
CA ILE A 147 -13.97 0.93 -17.29
C ILE A 147 -13.18 -0.33 -16.93
N THR A 148 -11.89 -0.33 -17.24
CA THR A 148 -10.94 -1.37 -16.90
C THR A 148 -9.75 -0.78 -16.17
N TRP A 149 -8.96 -1.61 -15.48
CA TRP A 149 -7.74 -1.16 -14.83
C TRP A 149 -6.76 -0.51 -15.82
N ALA A 150 -6.66 -1.06 -17.05
CA ALA A 150 -5.83 -0.49 -18.10
C ALA A 150 -6.35 0.89 -18.58
N SER A 151 -7.67 1.06 -18.72
CA SER A 151 -8.24 2.35 -19.14
C SER A 151 -8.04 3.44 -18.08
N ILE A 152 -8.07 3.07 -16.79
CA ILE A 152 -7.79 4.00 -15.69
C ILE A 152 -6.32 4.49 -15.75
N ALA A 153 -5.38 3.57 -15.91
CA ALA A 153 -3.96 3.92 -16.02
C ALA A 153 -3.69 4.80 -17.26
N ASP A 154 -4.32 4.49 -18.40
CA ASP A 154 -4.23 5.28 -19.64
C ASP A 154 -4.83 6.70 -19.47
N THR A 155 -5.94 6.83 -18.73
CA THR A 155 -6.52 8.15 -18.42
C THR A 155 -5.54 9.02 -17.64
N VAL A 156 -4.94 8.50 -16.59
CA VAL A 156 -3.93 9.25 -15.81
C VAL A 156 -2.72 9.61 -16.67
N PHE A 157 -2.21 8.67 -17.47
CA PHE A 157 -1.08 8.93 -18.37
C PHE A 157 -1.40 10.07 -19.34
N LYS A 158 -2.56 10.06 -19.99
CA LYS A 158 -2.98 11.11 -20.92
C LYS A 158 -3.11 12.47 -20.25
N GLU A 159 -3.65 12.52 -19.04
CA GLU A 159 -3.73 13.76 -18.26
C GLU A 159 -2.34 14.31 -17.89
N GLN A 160 -1.42 13.45 -17.49
CA GLN A 160 -0.06 13.87 -17.17
C GLN A 160 0.68 14.37 -18.41
N VAL A 161 0.51 13.69 -19.55
CA VAL A 161 1.04 14.17 -20.84
C VAL A 161 0.46 15.54 -21.23
N ALA A 162 -0.86 15.74 -21.00
CA ALA A 162 -1.49 17.03 -21.30
C ALA A 162 -1.02 18.19 -20.40
N ARG A 163 -0.47 17.86 -19.21
CA ARG A 163 0.14 18.86 -18.30
C ARG A 163 1.64 19.11 -18.57
N TRP A 164 2.22 18.43 -19.55
CA TRP A 164 3.64 18.60 -19.87
C TRP A 164 3.92 20.02 -20.35
N ASP A 165 4.74 20.74 -19.60
CA ASP A 165 5.12 22.12 -19.91
C ASP A 165 6.40 22.16 -20.73
N THR A 166 6.28 22.46 -22.01
CA THR A 166 7.42 22.59 -22.93
C THR A 166 8.07 23.97 -22.91
N GLU A 167 7.46 24.97 -22.27
CA GLU A 167 7.91 26.36 -22.33
C GLU A 167 8.79 26.75 -21.15
N SER A 168 8.48 26.23 -19.92
CA SER A 168 9.20 26.66 -18.71
C SER A 168 10.43 25.81 -18.43
N CYS A 169 10.29 24.48 -18.30
CA CYS A 169 11.36 23.59 -17.88
C CYS A 169 11.60 22.40 -18.83
N GLY A 170 10.78 22.27 -19.86
CA GLY A 170 10.83 21.11 -20.76
C GLY A 170 10.23 19.84 -20.15
N GLY A 171 9.33 20.01 -19.16
CA GLY A 171 8.61 18.92 -18.51
C GLY A 171 8.65 18.97 -16.99
#